data_6c5019139a5dc00296d574051f201a5f
#
_entry.id   6c5019139a5dc00296d574051f201a5f
#
_cell.length_a   1.000
_cell.length_b   1.000
_cell.length_c   1.000
_cell.angle_alpha   90.00
_cell.angle_beta   90.00
_cell.angle_gamma   90.00
#
_symmetry.space_group_name_H-M   'P 1'
#
loop_
_entity.id
_entity.type
_entity.pdbx_description
1 polymer ?
#
loop_
_entity_poly.entity_id
_entity_poly.type
_entity_poly.pdbx_seq_one_letter_code
_entity_poly.pdbx_strand_id
1 'polypeptide(L)'
;MRNIGIGNLFKKKTEKKPAAAVFVDFEHWYISITKLHGTKPNIKTWARSLAKKYDIKDISFFGDFSNPSLAGEILKIRAVTNNIIQTSNTGNYKKDFTDFIMLDHIYQKAMFSPDIDAFIIFSGDGHFSSAASCLKNNCGKEVGIYGVKDAFSHQLKEIATWFEEVPSKTELYEKYFDMILTNLKELETTSVNSRPSFSKTVEAVSNIYGASEEKIKEALSILIENGYILRKETAYGRKKVMTLDIDWDK
;
A
#
# COMPACT_ATOMS: atom_id res chain seq x y z
N MET A 1 -13.09 18.95 55.10
CA MET A 1 -12.89 17.78 54.23
C MET A 1 -12.86 18.26 52.80
N ARG A 2 -11.69 18.28 52.16
CA ARG A 2 -11.54 18.75 50.75
C ARG A 2 -11.73 17.53 49.86
N ASN A 3 -12.76 17.60 48.99
CA ASN A 3 -12.96 16.61 47.94
C ASN A 3 -11.87 16.78 46.89
N ILE A 4 -10.98 15.80 46.80
CA ILE A 4 -9.98 15.67 45.73
C ILE A 4 -10.69 14.98 44.57
N GLY A 5 -11.04 15.74 43.55
CA GLY A 5 -11.70 15.22 42.35
C GLY A 5 -10.77 14.30 41.55
N ILE A 6 -11.10 13.02 41.49
CA ILE A 6 -10.41 11.94 40.75
C ILE A 6 -10.66 12.03 39.22
N GLY A 7 -11.22 13.13 38.71
CA GLY A 7 -11.68 13.30 37.33
C GLY A 7 -10.58 13.47 36.25
N ASN A 8 -9.30 13.57 36.58
CA ASN A 8 -8.25 13.97 35.61
C ASN A 8 -7.14 12.92 35.35
N LEU A 9 -7.28 11.68 35.83
CA LEU A 9 -6.23 10.66 35.72
C LEU A 9 -6.27 9.83 34.42
N PHE A 10 -7.24 10.01 33.54
CA PHE A 10 -7.38 9.22 32.31
C PHE A 10 -7.51 10.04 31.01
N LYS A 11 -6.91 11.22 30.95
CA LYS A 11 -6.64 11.81 29.63
C LYS A 11 -5.53 10.98 28.99
N LYS A 12 -5.90 10.01 28.14
CA LYS A 12 -5.00 9.37 27.18
C LYS A 12 -4.28 10.50 26.43
N LYS A 13 -2.99 10.71 26.71
CA LYS A 13 -2.14 11.63 25.96
C LYS A 13 -2.17 11.12 24.53
N THR A 14 -2.93 11.74 23.65
CA THR A 14 -2.85 11.45 22.21
C THR A 14 -1.44 11.82 21.81
N GLU A 15 -0.59 10.83 21.57
CA GLU A 15 0.75 11.05 21.08
C GLU A 15 0.64 11.87 19.79
N LYS A 16 1.33 13.01 19.78
CA LYS A 16 1.38 13.89 18.62
C LYS A 16 2.08 13.11 17.49
N LYS A 17 1.40 12.94 16.37
CA LYS A 17 1.99 12.27 15.20
C LYS A 17 3.21 13.06 14.74
N PRO A 18 4.29 12.38 14.27
CA PRO A 18 5.44 13.05 13.66
C PRO A 18 5.01 13.87 12.45
N ALA A 19 5.56 15.07 12.30
CA ALA A 19 5.34 15.91 11.13
C ALA A 19 6.10 15.35 9.93
N ALA A 20 5.43 15.14 8.80
CA ALA A 20 6.04 14.54 7.63
C ALA A 20 5.89 15.38 6.36
N ALA A 21 6.95 15.37 5.54
CA ALA A 21 6.95 15.81 4.16
C ALA A 21 7.08 14.60 3.23
N VAL A 22 6.30 14.59 2.15
CA VAL A 22 6.13 13.44 1.27
C VAL A 22 6.46 13.81 -0.17
N PHE A 23 7.30 13.02 -0.81
CA PHE A 23 7.80 13.23 -2.17
C PHE A 23 7.49 11.99 -3.00
N VAL A 24 6.69 12.16 -4.05
CA VAL A 24 6.19 11.05 -4.86
C VAL A 24 6.68 11.17 -6.28
N ASP A 25 7.57 10.29 -6.68
CA ASP A 25 7.88 10.02 -8.08
C ASP A 25 6.70 9.28 -8.71
N PHE A 26 5.74 10.08 -9.20
CA PHE A 26 4.50 9.51 -9.68
C PHE A 26 4.65 8.80 -11.03
N GLU A 27 5.59 9.21 -11.84
CA GLU A 27 5.87 8.56 -13.11
C GLU A 27 6.41 7.14 -12.88
N HIS A 28 7.40 6.99 -12.01
CA HIS A 28 7.93 5.69 -11.61
C HIS A 28 6.84 4.80 -11.00
N TRP A 29 6.05 5.32 -10.06
CA TRP A 29 4.95 4.59 -9.46
C TRP A 29 3.95 4.09 -10.50
N TYR A 30 3.43 5.01 -11.35
CA TYR A 30 2.41 4.69 -12.34
C TYR A 30 2.89 3.65 -13.36
N ILE A 31 4.09 3.86 -13.93
CA ILE A 31 4.65 2.98 -14.95
C ILE A 31 4.94 1.60 -14.37
N SER A 32 5.61 1.54 -13.23
CA SER A 32 6.02 0.27 -12.62
C SER A 32 4.83 -0.57 -12.17
N ILE A 33 3.84 0.02 -11.47
CA ILE A 33 2.67 -0.72 -11.01
C ILE A 33 1.80 -1.22 -12.17
N THR A 34 1.68 -0.39 -13.23
CA THR A 34 0.90 -0.77 -14.41
C THR A 34 1.56 -1.91 -15.19
N LYS A 35 2.89 -1.82 -15.40
CA LYS A 35 3.64 -2.85 -16.14
C LYS A 35 3.73 -4.17 -15.39
N LEU A 36 4.03 -4.13 -14.10
CA LEU A 36 4.34 -5.33 -13.30
C LEU A 36 3.10 -6.00 -12.72
N HIS A 37 2.09 -5.21 -12.37
CA HIS A 37 0.93 -5.72 -11.63
C HIS A 37 -0.40 -5.49 -12.36
N GLY A 38 -0.40 -4.79 -13.51
CA GLY A 38 -1.61 -4.55 -14.31
C GLY A 38 -2.67 -3.70 -13.60
N THR A 39 -2.28 -2.95 -12.55
CA THR A 39 -3.17 -2.09 -11.76
C THR A 39 -2.73 -0.64 -11.87
N LYS A 40 -3.56 0.29 -11.38
CA LYS A 40 -3.23 1.71 -11.27
C LYS A 40 -2.97 2.12 -9.83
N PRO A 41 -2.22 3.22 -9.59
CA PRO A 41 -2.01 3.75 -8.25
C PRO A 41 -3.32 4.04 -7.51
N ASN A 42 -3.49 3.51 -6.30
CA ASN A 42 -4.60 3.88 -5.42
C ASN A 42 -4.17 5.02 -4.49
N ILE A 43 -4.01 6.22 -5.08
CA ILE A 43 -3.47 7.41 -4.43
C ILE A 43 -4.22 7.76 -3.15
N LYS A 44 -5.57 7.71 -3.21
CA LYS A 44 -6.43 8.10 -2.08
C LYS A 44 -6.29 7.17 -0.88
N THR A 45 -6.27 5.85 -1.12
CA THR A 45 -6.10 4.85 -0.04
C THR A 45 -4.71 4.94 0.55
N TRP A 46 -3.67 5.05 -0.28
CA TRP A 46 -2.31 5.22 0.15
C TRP A 46 -2.14 6.48 1.02
N ALA A 47 -2.59 7.65 0.56
CA ALA A 47 -2.48 8.90 1.32
C ALA A 47 -3.25 8.84 2.65
N ARG A 48 -4.41 8.17 2.70
CA ARG A 48 -5.15 7.95 3.94
C ARG A 48 -4.39 7.04 4.93
N SER A 49 -3.73 6.00 4.45
CA SER A 49 -2.93 5.12 5.30
C SER A 49 -1.75 5.87 5.92
N LEU A 50 -1.11 6.72 5.13
CA LEU A 50 -0.01 7.57 5.57
C LEU A 50 -0.47 8.59 6.64
N ALA A 51 -1.61 9.26 6.43
CA ALA A 51 -2.19 10.20 7.38
C ALA A 51 -2.65 9.56 8.72
N LYS A 52 -2.77 8.24 8.79
CA LYS A 52 -2.97 7.54 10.07
C LYS A 52 -1.70 7.53 10.93
N LYS A 53 -0.52 7.47 10.30
CA LYS A 53 0.80 7.37 10.96
C LYS A 53 1.40 8.75 11.24
N TYR A 54 1.23 9.71 10.33
CA TYR A 54 1.91 11.01 10.33
C TYR A 54 0.95 12.20 10.30
N ASP A 55 1.42 13.33 10.80
CA ASP A 55 0.85 14.67 10.56
C ASP A 55 1.47 15.21 9.26
N ILE A 56 0.78 14.98 8.15
CA ILE A 56 1.29 15.31 6.81
C ILE A 56 1.25 16.82 6.61
N LYS A 57 2.41 17.44 6.48
CA LYS A 57 2.56 18.88 6.25
C LYS A 57 2.59 19.22 4.77
N ASP A 58 3.11 18.31 3.96
CA ASP A 58 3.27 18.51 2.52
C ASP A 58 3.30 17.17 1.79
N ILE A 59 2.61 17.09 0.65
CA ILE A 59 2.71 15.98 -0.30
C ILE A 59 2.93 16.57 -1.68
N SER A 60 4.06 16.25 -2.32
CA SER A 60 4.43 16.72 -3.65
C SER A 60 4.51 15.54 -4.62
N PHE A 61 3.82 15.67 -5.76
CA PHE A 61 3.87 14.68 -6.83
C PHE A 61 4.71 15.20 -8.00
N PHE A 62 5.69 14.42 -8.41
CA PHE A 62 6.62 14.73 -9.50
C PHE A 62 6.37 13.81 -10.70
N GLY A 63 6.45 14.34 -11.90
CA GLY A 63 6.33 13.55 -13.13
C GLY A 63 6.07 14.40 -14.36
N ASP A 64 6.22 13.81 -15.54
CA ASP A 64 5.83 14.44 -16.79
C ASP A 64 4.34 14.27 -17.07
N PHE A 65 3.54 15.17 -16.54
CA PHE A 65 2.08 15.18 -16.72
C PHE A 65 1.64 15.65 -18.12
N SER A 66 2.55 15.97 -19.03
CA SER A 66 2.25 16.12 -20.45
C SER A 66 2.02 14.76 -21.13
N ASN A 67 2.51 13.68 -20.52
CA ASN A 67 2.19 12.32 -20.94
C ASN A 67 0.70 12.02 -20.72
N PRO A 68 -0.08 11.66 -21.76
CA PRO A 68 -1.52 11.42 -21.65
C PRO A 68 -1.90 10.38 -20.60
N SER A 69 -1.06 9.38 -20.36
CA SER A 69 -1.30 8.36 -19.35
C SER A 69 -1.28 8.93 -17.92
N LEU A 70 -0.39 9.87 -17.64
CA LEU A 70 -0.28 10.53 -16.34
C LEU A 70 -1.27 11.69 -16.22
N ALA A 71 -1.54 12.43 -17.31
CA ALA A 71 -2.50 13.52 -17.34
C ALA A 71 -3.88 13.09 -16.83
N GLY A 72 -4.31 11.87 -17.17
CA GLY A 72 -5.58 11.29 -16.70
C GLY A 72 -5.66 11.07 -15.18
N GLU A 73 -4.54 11.06 -14.49
CA GLU A 73 -4.48 10.84 -13.03
C GLU A 73 -4.44 12.15 -12.21
N ILE A 74 -4.25 13.31 -12.85
CA ILE A 74 -4.14 14.62 -12.19
C ILE A 74 -5.33 14.92 -11.26
N LEU A 75 -6.56 14.59 -11.67
CA LEU A 75 -7.74 14.79 -10.84
C LEU A 75 -7.72 13.96 -9.56
N LYS A 76 -7.16 12.74 -9.64
CA LYS A 76 -6.99 11.86 -8.46
C LYS A 76 -5.91 12.39 -7.53
N ILE A 77 -4.82 12.94 -8.08
CA ILE A 77 -3.76 13.59 -7.28
C ILE A 77 -4.33 14.83 -6.60
N ARG A 78 -5.08 15.67 -7.31
CA ARG A 78 -5.71 16.89 -6.77
C ARG A 78 -6.72 16.62 -5.66
N ALA A 79 -7.28 15.43 -5.58
CA ALA A 79 -8.12 15.03 -4.44
C ALA A 79 -7.32 14.82 -3.13
N VAL A 80 -5.98 14.81 -3.20
CA VAL A 80 -5.07 14.65 -2.06
C VAL A 80 -4.24 15.92 -1.84
N THR A 81 -3.69 16.51 -2.91
CA THR A 81 -2.86 17.72 -2.85
C THR A 81 -2.92 18.50 -4.16
N ASN A 82 -2.71 19.81 -4.09
CA ASN A 82 -2.50 20.66 -5.27
C ASN A 82 -1.02 20.79 -5.67
N ASN A 83 -0.10 20.22 -4.90
CA ASN A 83 1.33 20.33 -5.13
C ASN A 83 1.79 19.29 -6.17
N ILE A 84 1.61 19.64 -7.45
CA ILE A 84 1.97 18.83 -8.61
C ILE A 84 3.10 19.54 -9.33
N ILE A 85 4.27 18.91 -9.39
CA ILE A 85 5.48 19.45 -9.99
C ILE A 85 5.69 18.80 -11.36
N GLN A 86 5.54 19.60 -12.41
CA GLN A 86 5.81 19.18 -13.77
C GLN A 86 7.32 19.08 -14.01
N THR A 87 7.78 17.94 -14.47
CA THR A 87 9.22 17.67 -14.68
C THR A 87 9.63 17.54 -16.13
N SER A 88 8.69 17.77 -17.08
CA SER A 88 8.98 17.68 -18.52
C SER A 88 9.97 18.74 -18.97
N ASN A 89 10.87 18.35 -19.87
CA ASN A 89 11.74 19.24 -20.59
C ASN A 89 11.07 19.81 -21.85
N THR A 90 11.17 21.12 -22.04
CA THR A 90 10.72 21.82 -23.26
C THR A 90 11.71 21.72 -24.44
N GLY A 91 12.71 20.82 -24.38
CA GLY A 91 13.75 20.68 -25.41
C GLY A 91 13.73 19.33 -26.13
N ASN A 92 14.43 19.26 -27.28
CA ASN A 92 14.55 18.05 -28.11
C ASN A 92 15.32 16.88 -27.47
N TYR A 93 15.76 17.01 -26.24
CA TYR A 93 16.45 15.98 -25.49
C TYR A 93 15.50 15.37 -24.46
N LYS A 94 15.12 14.11 -24.68
CA LYS A 94 14.39 13.29 -23.70
C LYS A 94 15.30 12.90 -22.52
N LYS A 95 15.81 13.88 -21.76
CA LYS A 95 16.43 13.61 -20.48
C LYS A 95 15.37 13.73 -19.41
N ASP A 96 15.16 12.64 -18.68
CA ASP A 96 14.34 12.64 -17.50
C ASP A 96 15.11 13.37 -16.38
N PHE A 97 14.59 14.52 -15.94
CA PHE A 97 15.15 15.30 -14.85
C PHE A 97 14.31 15.17 -13.57
N THR A 98 13.31 14.30 -13.57
CA THR A 98 12.41 14.11 -12.43
C THR A 98 13.17 13.86 -11.14
N ASP A 99 14.16 12.97 -11.19
CA ASP A 99 14.99 12.64 -10.02
C ASP A 99 15.74 13.86 -9.48
N PHE A 100 16.36 14.66 -10.34
CA PHE A 100 17.12 15.84 -9.93
C PHE A 100 16.21 16.91 -9.31
N ILE A 101 15.03 17.15 -9.93
CA ILE A 101 14.06 18.10 -9.41
C ILE A 101 13.53 17.63 -8.04
N MET A 102 13.22 16.36 -7.93
CA MET A 102 12.74 15.80 -6.67
C MET A 102 13.82 15.82 -5.58
N LEU A 103 15.09 15.52 -5.91
CA LEU A 103 16.22 15.64 -4.98
C LEU A 103 16.40 17.07 -4.50
N ASP A 104 16.31 18.07 -5.39
CA ASP A 104 16.39 19.47 -5.02
C ASP A 104 15.30 19.86 -4.01
N HIS A 105 14.05 19.46 -4.27
CA HIS A 105 12.93 19.68 -3.36
C HIS A 105 13.13 19.00 -1.99
N ILE A 106 13.66 17.77 -1.97
CA ILE A 106 13.98 17.03 -0.74
C ILE A 106 15.02 17.80 0.09
N TYR A 107 16.12 18.23 -0.54
CA TYR A 107 17.18 18.96 0.15
C TYR A 107 16.72 20.34 0.63
N GLN A 108 15.99 21.10 -0.20
CA GLN A 108 15.41 22.39 0.23
C GLN A 108 14.49 22.19 1.44
N LYS A 109 13.61 21.19 1.42
CA LYS A 109 12.73 20.90 2.56
C LYS A 109 13.52 20.55 3.82
N ALA A 110 14.59 19.75 3.70
CA ALA A 110 15.44 19.39 4.82
C ALA A 110 16.17 20.62 5.43
N MET A 111 16.60 21.55 4.57
CA MET A 111 17.32 22.75 4.99
C MET A 111 16.42 23.83 5.62
N PHE A 112 15.21 24.02 5.07
CA PHE A 112 14.36 25.15 5.42
C PHE A 112 13.15 24.80 6.29
N SER A 113 12.93 23.53 6.61
CA SER A 113 11.81 23.08 7.45
C SER A 113 12.30 22.17 8.58
N PRO A 114 12.93 22.72 9.62
CA PRO A 114 13.50 21.93 10.72
C PRO A 114 12.42 21.21 11.55
N ASP A 115 11.18 21.67 11.48
CA ASP A 115 10.00 21.12 12.15
C ASP A 115 9.46 19.82 11.50
N ILE A 116 10.00 19.43 10.35
CA ILE A 116 9.68 18.12 9.73
C ILE A 116 10.49 17.03 10.42
N ASP A 117 9.79 16.05 10.98
CA ASP A 117 10.38 14.91 11.69
C ASP A 117 10.69 13.74 10.74
N ALA A 118 9.85 13.54 9.73
CA ALA A 118 9.90 12.43 8.81
C ALA A 118 9.86 12.85 7.33
N PHE A 119 10.69 12.21 6.52
CA PHE A 119 10.72 12.35 5.07
C PHE A 119 10.24 11.05 4.44
N ILE A 120 9.17 11.11 3.68
CA ILE A 120 8.59 9.96 3.02
C ILE A 120 8.84 10.07 1.52
N ILE A 121 9.54 9.11 0.95
CA ILE A 121 9.90 9.08 -0.47
C ILE A 121 9.15 7.92 -1.12
N PHE A 122 8.42 8.19 -2.17
CA PHE A 122 7.81 7.16 -3.01
C PHE A 122 8.59 7.08 -4.32
N SER A 123 9.56 6.22 -4.38
CA SER A 123 10.28 5.82 -5.60
C SER A 123 10.98 4.49 -5.36
N GLY A 124 11.13 3.70 -6.42
CA GLY A 124 11.96 2.49 -6.41
C GLY A 124 13.39 2.72 -6.85
N ASP A 125 13.74 3.94 -7.29
CA ASP A 125 15.04 4.23 -7.90
C ASP A 125 16.16 4.39 -6.85
N GLY A 126 17.24 3.64 -7.02
CA GLY A 126 18.42 3.69 -6.17
C GLY A 126 19.12 5.06 -6.11
N HIS A 127 18.86 5.98 -7.05
CA HIS A 127 19.43 7.33 -7.05
C HIS A 127 19.04 8.13 -5.81
N PHE A 128 17.90 7.85 -5.18
CA PHE A 128 17.47 8.49 -3.95
C PHE A 128 18.19 8.00 -2.68
N SER A 129 19.03 6.95 -2.79
CA SER A 129 19.72 6.38 -1.62
C SER A 129 20.67 7.38 -0.94
N SER A 130 21.35 8.25 -1.71
CA SER A 130 22.21 9.29 -1.16
C SER A 130 21.44 10.34 -0.35
N ALA A 131 20.27 10.77 -0.84
CA ALA A 131 19.42 11.70 -0.12
C ALA A 131 18.82 11.05 1.14
N ALA A 132 18.35 9.80 1.04
CA ALA A 132 17.87 9.05 2.19
C ALA A 132 18.93 8.88 3.27
N SER A 133 20.19 8.58 2.87
CA SER A 133 21.32 8.50 3.79
C SER A 133 21.62 9.84 4.47
N CYS A 134 21.64 10.93 3.72
CA CYS A 134 21.85 12.27 4.25
C CYS A 134 20.78 12.66 5.28
N LEU A 135 19.52 12.47 4.94
CA LEU A 135 18.39 12.76 5.83
C LEU A 135 18.47 11.96 7.14
N LYS A 136 18.75 10.66 7.05
CA LYS A 136 18.79 9.78 8.21
C LYS A 136 20.03 10.03 9.08
N ASN A 137 21.22 10.02 8.46
CA ASN A 137 22.48 10.01 9.20
C ASN A 137 23.00 11.42 9.56
N ASN A 138 22.76 12.41 8.70
CA ASN A 138 23.29 13.77 8.91
C ASN A 138 22.23 14.71 9.48
N CYS A 139 20.96 14.54 9.07
CA CYS A 139 19.87 15.42 9.53
C CYS A 139 19.08 14.82 10.71
N GLY A 140 19.32 13.54 11.07
CA GLY A 140 18.61 12.84 12.15
C GLY A 140 17.11 12.69 11.92
N LYS A 141 16.68 12.63 10.65
CA LYS A 141 15.27 12.50 10.27
C LYS A 141 14.87 11.06 10.09
N GLU A 142 13.61 10.76 10.38
CA GLU A 142 13.02 9.48 9.97
C GLU A 142 12.84 9.44 8.45
N VAL A 143 13.24 8.34 7.80
CA VAL A 143 13.11 8.17 6.35
C VAL A 143 12.29 6.94 6.04
N GLY A 144 11.06 7.17 5.59
CA GLY A 144 10.16 6.14 5.09
C GLY A 144 10.20 6.05 3.57
N ILE A 145 10.22 4.84 3.03
CA ILE A 145 10.25 4.67 1.58
C ILE A 145 9.15 3.73 1.13
N TYR A 146 8.36 4.19 0.15
CA TYR A 146 7.45 3.36 -0.62
C TYR A 146 8.07 3.01 -1.97
N GLY A 147 7.93 1.78 -2.40
CA GLY A 147 8.35 1.34 -3.73
C GLY A 147 7.37 0.35 -4.32
N VAL A 148 7.35 0.27 -5.65
CA VAL A 148 6.55 -0.76 -6.33
C VAL A 148 7.27 -2.10 -6.18
N LYS A 149 6.53 -3.12 -5.75
CA LYS A 149 7.04 -4.49 -5.65
C LYS A 149 7.65 -4.92 -6.99
N ASP A 150 8.79 -5.59 -6.93
CA ASP A 150 9.59 -6.03 -8.09
C ASP A 150 10.24 -4.89 -8.92
N ALA A 151 10.06 -3.60 -8.50
CA ALA A 151 10.76 -2.44 -9.06
C ALA A 151 11.35 -1.55 -7.95
N PHE A 152 11.79 -2.15 -6.86
CA PHE A 152 12.27 -1.44 -5.68
C PHE A 152 13.73 -1.78 -5.39
N SER A 153 14.59 -0.78 -5.43
CA SER A 153 16.04 -0.90 -5.18
C SER A 153 16.33 -1.48 -3.79
N HIS A 154 17.19 -2.50 -3.76
CA HIS A 154 17.68 -3.08 -2.51
C HIS A 154 18.40 -2.03 -1.64
N GLN A 155 19.18 -1.15 -2.28
CA GLN A 155 19.92 -0.08 -1.64
C GLN A 155 19.02 0.88 -0.86
N LEU A 156 17.84 1.24 -1.42
CA LEU A 156 16.86 2.06 -0.73
C LEU A 156 16.26 1.35 0.48
N LYS A 157 15.99 0.04 0.36
CA LYS A 157 15.44 -0.74 1.48
C LYS A 157 16.41 -0.79 2.67
N GLU A 158 17.71 -0.94 2.41
CA GLU A 158 18.73 -1.00 3.46
C GLU A 158 18.90 0.33 4.21
N ILE A 159 18.82 1.45 3.47
CA ILE A 159 19.07 2.77 4.06
C ILE A 159 17.85 3.31 4.80
N ALA A 160 16.65 2.96 4.41
CA ALA A 160 15.40 3.44 4.99
C ALA A 160 15.33 3.19 6.51
N THR A 161 14.57 4.01 7.23
CA THR A 161 14.16 3.70 8.60
C THR A 161 13.10 2.59 8.57
N TRP A 162 12.21 2.66 7.59
CA TRP A 162 11.25 1.63 7.24
C TRP A 162 10.92 1.73 5.74
N PHE A 163 10.42 0.64 5.17
CA PHE A 163 9.91 0.63 3.81
C PHE A 163 8.63 -0.18 3.67
N GLU A 164 7.83 0.18 2.69
CA GLU A 164 6.62 -0.57 2.31
C GLU A 164 6.57 -0.76 0.80
N GLU A 165 6.18 -1.94 0.37
CA GLU A 165 5.98 -2.28 -1.04
C GLU A 165 4.51 -2.17 -1.42
N VAL A 166 4.25 -1.58 -2.60
CA VAL A 166 2.91 -1.52 -3.20
C VAL A 166 2.91 -2.23 -4.56
N PRO A 167 1.80 -2.86 -4.95
CA PRO A 167 0.62 -3.10 -4.13
C PRO A 167 0.93 -4.09 -3.00
N SER A 168 0.20 -3.96 -1.89
CA SER A 168 0.25 -4.92 -0.81
C SER A 168 -0.21 -6.31 -1.28
N LYS A 169 0.12 -7.37 -0.54
CA LYS A 169 -0.40 -8.70 -0.85
C LYS A 169 -1.94 -8.70 -0.94
N THR A 170 -2.61 -7.99 -0.04
CA THR A 170 -4.06 -7.90 -0.04
C THR A 170 -4.59 -7.26 -1.32
N GLU A 171 -4.01 -6.14 -1.75
CA GLU A 171 -4.42 -5.45 -2.99
C GLU A 171 -4.18 -6.31 -4.24
N LEU A 172 -3.11 -7.09 -4.28
CA LEU A 172 -2.81 -8.00 -5.41
C LEU A 172 -3.86 -9.11 -5.56
N TYR A 173 -4.44 -9.54 -4.44
CA TYR A 173 -5.35 -10.69 -4.41
C TYR A 173 -6.82 -10.32 -4.24
N GLU A 174 -7.16 -9.01 -4.11
CA GLU A 174 -8.52 -8.54 -3.83
C GLU A 174 -9.57 -9.14 -4.77
N LYS A 175 -9.33 -9.13 -6.09
CA LYS A 175 -10.24 -9.74 -7.07
C LYS A 175 -10.45 -11.26 -6.85
N TYR A 176 -9.44 -11.95 -6.35
CA TYR A 176 -9.56 -13.39 -6.06
C TYR A 176 -10.30 -13.63 -4.74
N PHE A 177 -10.20 -12.69 -3.78
CA PHE A 177 -11.00 -12.74 -2.55
C PHE A 177 -12.49 -12.68 -2.88
N ASP A 178 -12.90 -11.74 -3.74
CA ASP A 178 -14.28 -11.61 -4.17
C ASP A 178 -14.80 -12.88 -4.86
N MET A 179 -14.00 -13.48 -5.75
CA MET A 179 -14.34 -14.74 -6.41
C MET A 179 -14.53 -15.89 -5.41
N ILE A 180 -13.60 -16.01 -4.44
CA ILE A 180 -13.63 -17.07 -3.43
C ILE A 180 -14.83 -16.90 -2.50
N LEU A 181 -15.02 -15.69 -1.96
CA LEU A 181 -16.11 -15.41 -1.02
C LEU A 181 -17.48 -15.55 -1.67
N THR A 182 -17.63 -15.11 -2.93
CA THR A 182 -18.87 -15.31 -3.71
C THR A 182 -19.17 -16.79 -3.90
N ASN A 183 -18.20 -17.59 -4.32
CA ASN A 183 -18.38 -19.03 -4.50
C ASN A 183 -18.75 -19.75 -3.19
N LEU A 184 -18.06 -19.43 -2.08
CA LEU A 184 -18.38 -20.04 -0.79
C LEU A 184 -19.77 -19.64 -0.29
N LYS A 185 -20.18 -18.38 -0.47
CA LYS A 185 -21.51 -17.89 -0.11
C LYS A 185 -22.62 -18.58 -0.91
N GLU A 186 -22.42 -18.76 -2.20
CA GLU A 186 -23.38 -19.49 -3.06
C GLU A 186 -23.53 -20.95 -2.61
N LEU A 187 -22.43 -21.60 -2.24
CA LEU A 187 -22.48 -22.98 -1.73
C LEU A 187 -23.22 -23.09 -0.39
N GLU A 188 -23.08 -22.11 0.51
CA GLU A 188 -23.85 -22.09 1.77
C GLU A 188 -25.37 -21.98 1.53
N THR A 189 -25.77 -21.24 0.51
CA THR A 189 -27.21 -21.07 0.19
C THR A 189 -27.83 -22.25 -0.54
N THR A 190 -27.04 -22.96 -1.36
CA THR A 190 -27.52 -24.06 -2.23
C THR A 190 -27.36 -25.45 -1.63
N SER A 191 -26.42 -25.63 -0.69
CA SER A 191 -26.07 -26.95 -0.16
C SER A 191 -25.92 -26.93 1.36
N VAL A 192 -27.02 -27.10 2.07
CA VAL A 192 -27.07 -27.05 3.54
C VAL A 192 -26.11 -28.03 4.26
N ASN A 193 -25.63 -29.07 3.57
CA ASN A 193 -24.80 -30.15 4.15
C ASN A 193 -23.43 -30.36 3.50
N SER A 194 -23.01 -29.54 2.55
CA SER A 194 -21.74 -29.75 1.81
C SER A 194 -20.83 -28.54 1.91
N ARG A 195 -19.95 -28.55 2.89
CA ARG A 195 -18.89 -27.53 2.99
C ARG A 195 -17.70 -27.96 2.14
N PRO A 196 -17.15 -27.07 1.29
CA PRO A 196 -16.04 -27.43 0.42
C PRO A 196 -14.73 -27.52 1.18
N SER A 197 -13.83 -28.38 0.71
CA SER A 197 -12.44 -28.40 1.15
C SER A 197 -11.62 -27.34 0.40
N PHE A 198 -10.41 -27.03 0.89
CA PHE A 198 -9.48 -26.12 0.24
C PHE A 198 -9.30 -26.42 -1.27
N SER A 199 -8.98 -27.67 -1.60
CA SER A 199 -8.73 -28.07 -3.00
C SER A 199 -9.97 -27.94 -3.87
N LYS A 200 -11.16 -28.30 -3.36
CA LYS A 200 -12.42 -28.17 -4.10
C LYS A 200 -12.82 -26.73 -4.33
N THR A 201 -12.55 -25.83 -3.37
CA THR A 201 -12.77 -24.40 -3.55
C THR A 201 -11.86 -23.84 -4.63
N VAL A 202 -10.58 -24.19 -4.63
CA VAL A 202 -9.62 -23.76 -5.65
C VAL A 202 -10.07 -24.19 -7.04
N GLU A 203 -10.39 -25.49 -7.21
CA GLU A 203 -10.85 -26.05 -8.47
C GLU A 203 -12.15 -25.40 -8.96
N ALA A 204 -13.15 -25.24 -8.08
CA ALA A 204 -14.43 -24.63 -8.42
C ALA A 204 -14.27 -23.18 -8.87
N VAL A 205 -13.54 -22.37 -8.11
CA VAL A 205 -13.30 -20.95 -8.44
C VAL A 205 -12.50 -20.82 -9.73
N SER A 206 -11.48 -21.67 -9.94
CA SER A 206 -10.71 -21.71 -11.19
C SER A 206 -11.60 -22.01 -12.39
N ASN A 207 -12.47 -23.01 -12.30
CA ASN A 207 -13.36 -23.42 -13.37
C ASN A 207 -14.45 -22.37 -13.68
N ILE A 208 -15.04 -21.76 -12.65
CA ILE A 208 -16.11 -20.76 -12.81
C ILE A 208 -15.59 -19.46 -13.43
N TYR A 209 -14.44 -18.98 -12.96
CA TYR A 209 -13.93 -17.65 -13.32
C TYR A 209 -12.76 -17.68 -14.33
N GLY A 210 -12.28 -18.86 -14.74
CA GLY A 210 -11.13 -19.00 -15.63
C GLY A 210 -9.83 -18.46 -15.02
N ALA A 211 -9.72 -18.43 -13.69
CA ALA A 211 -8.61 -17.84 -12.97
C ALA A 211 -7.52 -18.86 -12.63
N SER A 212 -6.26 -18.41 -12.51
CA SER A 212 -5.14 -19.28 -12.15
C SER A 212 -5.33 -19.93 -10.78
N GLU A 213 -5.26 -21.27 -10.72
CA GLU A 213 -5.31 -22.01 -9.46
C GLU A 213 -4.26 -21.57 -8.45
N GLU A 214 -3.05 -21.26 -8.91
CA GLU A 214 -1.95 -20.80 -8.06
C GLU A 214 -2.33 -19.50 -7.33
N LYS A 215 -2.88 -18.53 -8.07
CA LYS A 215 -3.35 -17.27 -7.51
C LYS A 215 -4.53 -17.45 -6.56
N ILE A 216 -5.44 -18.34 -6.86
CA ILE A 216 -6.56 -18.68 -5.99
C ILE A 216 -6.07 -19.37 -4.70
N LYS A 217 -5.09 -20.29 -4.78
CA LYS A 217 -4.46 -20.94 -3.62
C LYS A 217 -3.81 -19.92 -2.69
N GLU A 218 -3.04 -18.97 -3.25
CA GLU A 218 -2.42 -17.90 -2.48
C GLU A 218 -3.48 -16.99 -1.82
N ALA A 219 -4.49 -16.55 -2.58
CA ALA A 219 -5.58 -15.72 -2.06
C ALA A 219 -6.35 -16.42 -0.93
N LEU A 220 -6.69 -17.69 -1.12
CA LEU A 220 -7.41 -18.48 -0.12
C LEU A 220 -6.57 -18.66 1.16
N SER A 221 -5.25 -18.86 1.02
CA SER A 221 -4.34 -18.92 2.16
C SER A 221 -4.31 -17.60 2.93
N ILE A 222 -4.26 -16.46 2.23
CA ILE A 222 -4.31 -15.13 2.85
C ILE A 222 -5.62 -14.91 3.62
N LEU A 223 -6.76 -15.31 3.06
CA LEU A 223 -8.06 -15.20 3.75
C LEU A 223 -8.12 -16.06 5.01
N ILE A 224 -7.50 -17.26 4.99
CA ILE A 224 -7.42 -18.14 6.16
C ILE A 224 -6.47 -17.57 7.22
N GLU A 225 -5.28 -17.12 6.83
CA GLU A 225 -4.28 -16.51 7.75
C GLU A 225 -4.84 -15.27 8.46
N ASN A 226 -5.65 -14.47 7.75
CA ASN A 226 -6.30 -13.30 8.32
C ASN A 226 -7.61 -13.62 9.06
N GLY A 227 -8.03 -14.90 9.08
CA GLY A 227 -9.20 -15.37 9.80
C GLY A 227 -10.56 -14.97 9.19
N TYR A 228 -10.60 -14.58 7.90
CA TYR A 228 -11.86 -14.39 7.17
C TYR A 228 -12.50 -15.73 6.78
N ILE A 229 -11.67 -16.76 6.64
CA ILE A 229 -12.12 -18.14 6.37
C ILE A 229 -11.51 -19.04 7.42
N LEU A 230 -12.36 -19.82 8.07
CA LEU A 230 -12.01 -20.78 9.11
C LEU A 230 -11.89 -22.18 8.52
N ARG A 231 -10.91 -22.95 9.01
CA ARG A 231 -10.82 -24.40 8.74
C ARG A 231 -11.52 -25.16 9.85
N LYS A 232 -12.53 -25.94 9.51
CA LYS A 232 -13.27 -26.78 10.46
C LYS A 232 -13.18 -28.26 10.07
N GLU A 233 -13.01 -29.13 11.06
CA GLU A 233 -13.09 -30.57 10.85
C GLU A 233 -14.56 -30.98 10.77
N THR A 234 -15.00 -31.51 9.63
CA THR A 234 -16.37 -31.95 9.41
C THR A 234 -16.38 -33.45 9.17
N ALA A 235 -17.27 -34.16 9.88
CA ALA A 235 -17.44 -35.60 9.73
C ALA A 235 -18.42 -35.93 8.60
N TYR A 236 -17.98 -36.71 7.60
CA TYR A 236 -18.80 -37.28 6.55
C TYR A 236 -18.81 -38.80 6.73
N GLY A 237 -19.79 -39.31 7.44
CA GLY A 237 -19.84 -40.73 7.83
C GLY A 237 -18.66 -41.10 8.73
N ARG A 238 -17.80 -42.04 8.27
CA ARG A 238 -16.59 -42.47 9.01
C ARG A 238 -15.34 -41.65 8.66
N LYS A 239 -15.40 -40.70 7.74
CA LYS A 239 -14.26 -39.89 7.32
C LYS A 239 -14.38 -38.49 7.91
N LYS A 240 -13.26 -37.98 8.41
CA LYS A 240 -13.12 -36.58 8.80
C LYS A 240 -12.41 -35.79 7.69
N VAL A 241 -12.96 -34.68 7.30
CA VAL A 241 -12.44 -33.81 6.22
C VAL A 241 -12.34 -32.39 6.74
N MET A 242 -11.23 -31.73 6.43
CA MET A 242 -11.07 -30.29 6.68
C MET A 242 -11.88 -29.50 5.65
N THR A 243 -12.85 -28.74 6.13
CA THR A 243 -13.73 -27.89 5.33
C THR A 243 -13.50 -26.41 5.63
N LEU A 244 -13.99 -25.56 4.75
CA LEU A 244 -13.91 -24.11 4.87
C LEU A 244 -15.25 -23.53 5.26
N ASP A 245 -15.20 -22.49 6.09
CA ASP A 245 -16.35 -21.74 6.60
C ASP A 245 -16.02 -20.25 6.62
N ILE A 246 -16.97 -19.37 6.25
CA ILE A 246 -16.74 -17.92 6.28
C ILE A 246 -16.99 -17.42 7.70
N ASP A 247 -16.09 -16.58 8.20
CA ASP A 247 -16.31 -15.83 9.44
C ASP A 247 -17.06 -14.53 9.10
N TRP A 248 -18.38 -14.54 9.29
CA TRP A 248 -19.24 -13.40 8.97
C TRP A 248 -19.16 -12.25 9.99
N ASP A 249 -18.50 -12.46 11.12
CA ASP A 249 -18.35 -11.46 12.18
C ASP A 249 -17.14 -10.54 11.94
N LYS A 250 -16.38 -10.78 10.86
CA LYS A 250 -15.16 -10.07 10.49
C LYS A 250 -15.29 -9.32 9.20
#